data_7a53840e8df5ef38386acd2ee97ae9a0
#
_entry.id   7a53840e8df5ef38386acd2ee97ae9a0
#
_cell.length_a   1.000
_cell.length_b   1.000
_cell.length_c   1.000
_cell.angle_alpha   90.00
_cell.angle_beta   90.00
_cell.angle_gamma   90.00
#
_symmetry.space_group_name_H-M   'P 1'
#
loop_
_entity.id
_entity.type
_entity.pdbx_description
1 polymer ?
#
loop_
_entity_poly.entity_id
_entity_poly.type
_entity_poly.pdbx_seq_one_letter_code
_entity_poly.pdbx_strand_id
1 'polypeptide(L)'
;MAIVEYPKGAAFPGVIGRTTDESSEAWPAPVRAKKGTPNVLWVVLDDTGFGNLGCYGSPIETPNFDALAADGLRFNNMHTTALCSPSRACVVTGRNHHSNGMACITEFATGYPGYNGIMPFENGMLSEMLLEHGYNTYM
;
A
#
# COMPACT_ATOMS: atom_id res chain seq x y z
N MET A 1 12.37 -6.85 2.15
CA MET A 1 13.51 -6.22 1.47
C MET A 1 13.27 -6.41 -0.02
N ALA A 2 13.09 -5.34 -0.79
CA ALA A 2 12.91 -5.45 -2.23
C ALA A 2 14.17 -6.08 -2.85
N ILE A 3 14.00 -7.02 -3.76
CA ILE A 3 15.09 -7.56 -4.56
C ILE A 3 15.57 -6.41 -5.44
N VAL A 4 16.82 -6.00 -5.26
CA VAL A 4 17.41 -4.94 -6.07
C VAL A 4 18.05 -5.59 -7.28
N GLU A 5 17.50 -5.31 -8.46
CA GLU A 5 18.01 -5.79 -9.73
C GLU A 5 18.68 -4.66 -10.52
N TYR A 6 19.59 -5.02 -11.41
CA TYR A 6 20.12 -4.07 -12.35
C TYR A 6 19.03 -3.65 -13.34
N PRO A 7 18.89 -2.35 -13.64
CA PRO A 7 17.98 -1.91 -14.68
C PRO A 7 18.31 -2.62 -16.00
N LYS A 8 17.28 -2.99 -16.77
CA LYS A 8 17.46 -3.63 -18.07
C LYS A 8 18.37 -2.78 -18.97
N GLY A 9 19.46 -3.36 -19.43
CA GLY A 9 20.45 -2.67 -20.29
C GLY A 9 21.51 -1.87 -19.52
N ALA A 10 21.49 -1.86 -18.19
CA ALA A 10 22.57 -1.27 -17.41
C ALA A 10 23.88 -2.07 -17.59
N ALA A 11 25.01 -1.38 -17.70
CA ALA A 11 26.30 -2.01 -17.67
C ALA A 11 26.58 -2.57 -16.26
N PHE A 12 27.09 -3.80 -16.19
CA PHE A 12 27.53 -4.39 -14.93
C PHE A 12 28.76 -3.61 -14.42
N PRO A 13 28.72 -3.01 -13.23
CA PRO A 13 29.82 -2.17 -12.72
C PRO A 13 30.96 -2.97 -12.09
N GLY A 14 30.83 -4.28 -11.95
CA GLY A 14 31.88 -5.18 -11.48
C GLY A 14 32.79 -5.65 -12.62
N VAL A 15 33.64 -6.63 -12.33
CA VAL A 15 34.54 -7.25 -13.29
C VAL A 15 34.17 -8.73 -13.46
N ILE A 16 33.96 -9.16 -14.68
CA ILE A 16 33.75 -10.57 -15.02
C ILE A 16 35.04 -11.08 -15.68
N GLY A 17 35.90 -11.73 -14.89
CA GLY A 17 37.13 -12.35 -15.34
C GLY A 17 36.91 -13.81 -15.74
N ARG A 18 38.00 -14.51 -16.08
CA ARG A 18 37.96 -15.95 -16.40
C ARG A 18 37.88 -16.82 -15.17
N THR A 19 38.36 -16.31 -14.04
CA THR A 19 38.38 -16.98 -12.75
C THR A 19 37.75 -16.11 -11.68
N THR A 20 37.44 -16.67 -10.52
CA THR A 20 36.90 -15.93 -9.38
C THR A 20 37.88 -14.86 -8.90
N ASP A 21 39.18 -15.19 -8.92
CA ASP A 21 40.25 -14.26 -8.44
C ASP A 21 40.41 -13.06 -9.36
N GLU A 22 40.07 -13.18 -10.64
CA GLU A 22 40.08 -12.10 -11.63
C GLU A 22 38.75 -11.31 -11.65
N SER A 23 37.76 -11.75 -10.89
CA SER A 23 36.41 -11.20 -10.91
C SER A 23 36.16 -10.35 -9.66
N SER A 24 35.37 -9.30 -9.81
CA SER A 24 34.85 -8.53 -8.67
C SER A 24 33.33 -8.40 -8.79
N GLU A 25 32.65 -8.77 -7.71
CA GLU A 25 31.21 -8.62 -7.64
C GLU A 25 30.83 -7.14 -7.49
N ALA A 26 29.63 -6.82 -7.96
CA ALA A 26 29.00 -5.54 -7.68
C ALA A 26 27.51 -5.78 -7.45
N TRP A 27 26.94 -5.04 -6.53
CA TRP A 27 25.54 -5.10 -6.20
C TRP A 27 24.86 -3.81 -6.57
N PRO A 28 23.62 -3.84 -7.11
CA PRO A 28 22.87 -2.62 -7.35
C PRO A 28 22.67 -1.84 -6.06
N ALA A 29 22.86 -0.54 -6.09
CA ALA A 29 22.57 0.30 -4.95
C ALA A 29 21.07 0.31 -4.67
N PRO A 30 20.62 0.02 -3.45
CA PRO A 30 19.22 0.08 -3.11
C PRO A 30 18.70 1.51 -3.22
N VAL A 31 17.54 1.68 -3.84
CA VAL A 31 16.81 2.95 -3.78
C VAL A 31 16.44 3.22 -2.32
N ARG A 32 16.74 4.42 -1.84
CA ARG A 32 16.43 4.84 -0.47
C ARG A 32 15.71 6.18 -0.50
N ALA A 33 14.70 6.31 0.33
CA ALA A 33 14.04 7.59 0.54
C ALA A 33 15.03 8.65 1.06
N LYS A 34 14.85 9.89 0.67
CA LYS A 34 15.72 11.00 1.12
C LYS A 34 15.64 11.15 2.63
N LYS A 35 16.76 11.59 3.24
CA LYS A 35 16.78 11.90 4.68
C LYS A 35 15.70 12.95 5.00
N GLY A 36 14.89 12.68 6.01
CA GLY A 36 13.80 13.55 6.43
C GLY A 36 12.47 13.29 5.73
N THR A 37 12.41 12.31 4.82
CA THR A 37 11.13 11.84 4.25
C THR A 37 10.26 11.26 5.38
N PRO A 38 8.99 11.69 5.52
CA PRO A 38 8.11 11.23 6.60
C PRO A 38 7.73 9.76 6.42
N ASN A 39 7.50 9.07 7.54
CA ASN A 39 6.83 7.78 7.52
C ASN A 39 5.33 7.97 7.25
N VAL A 40 4.73 6.98 6.64
CA VAL A 40 3.29 6.93 6.38
C VAL A 40 2.70 5.76 7.15
N LEU A 41 1.75 6.04 8.04
CA LEU A 41 1.01 5.03 8.78
C LEU A 41 -0.46 5.10 8.40
N TRP A 42 -1.00 4.00 7.91
CA TRP A 42 -2.43 3.84 7.67
C TRP A 42 -3.02 2.88 8.70
N VAL A 43 -3.99 3.37 9.45
CA VAL A 43 -4.77 2.56 10.38
C VAL A 43 -6.15 2.37 9.76
N VAL A 44 -6.40 1.16 9.27
CA VAL A 44 -7.68 0.78 8.65
C VAL A 44 -8.44 -0.08 9.65
N LEU A 45 -9.50 0.48 10.21
CA LEU A 45 -10.36 -0.23 11.14
C LEU A 45 -11.39 -1.06 10.35
N ASP A 46 -11.69 -2.25 10.84
CA ASP A 46 -12.69 -3.13 10.26
C ASP A 46 -14.03 -2.93 10.95
N ASP A 47 -15.11 -2.94 10.18
CA ASP A 47 -16.49 -2.77 10.64
C ASP A 47 -16.70 -1.57 11.60
N THR A 48 -15.91 -0.52 11.44
CA THR A 48 -15.99 0.69 12.28
C THR A 48 -16.77 1.78 11.57
N GLY A 49 -17.90 2.12 12.14
CA GLY A 49 -18.75 3.20 11.67
C GLY A 49 -18.38 4.55 12.28
N PHE A 50 -18.98 5.59 11.74
CA PHE A 50 -18.80 6.97 12.16
C PHE A 50 -19.06 7.18 13.66
N GLY A 51 -20.05 6.50 14.24
CA GLY A 51 -20.42 6.62 15.64
C GLY A 51 -19.58 5.78 16.61
N ASN A 52 -18.47 5.17 16.18
CA ASN A 52 -17.63 4.32 17.02
C ASN A 52 -16.43 5.06 17.65
N LEU A 53 -16.13 6.27 17.20
CA LEU A 53 -15.00 7.06 17.68
C LEU A 53 -15.46 8.26 18.49
N GLY A 54 -14.79 8.53 19.62
CA GLY A 54 -15.13 9.64 20.54
C GLY A 54 -15.12 11.01 19.85
N CYS A 55 -14.16 11.25 18.95
CA CYS A 55 -14.07 12.50 18.18
C CYS A 55 -15.29 12.77 17.28
N TYR A 56 -16.15 11.80 17.07
CA TYR A 56 -17.44 11.94 16.38
C TYR A 56 -18.65 11.79 17.29
N GLY A 57 -18.45 11.80 18.63
CA GLY A 57 -19.52 11.78 19.60
C GLY A 57 -19.90 10.40 20.12
N SER A 58 -19.07 9.37 19.88
CA SER A 58 -19.28 8.05 20.48
C SER A 58 -19.13 8.10 22.00
N PRO A 59 -19.91 7.30 22.75
CA PRO A 59 -19.66 7.07 24.18
C PRO A 59 -18.44 6.19 24.45
N ILE A 60 -17.86 5.59 23.40
CA ILE A 60 -16.65 4.77 23.49
C ILE A 60 -15.45 5.70 23.67
N GLU A 61 -14.64 5.45 24.68
CA GLU A 61 -13.42 6.21 24.90
C GLU A 61 -12.35 5.81 23.88
N THR A 62 -11.92 6.77 23.05
CA THR A 62 -10.88 6.57 22.03
C THR A 62 -9.81 7.65 22.10
N PRO A 63 -9.12 7.81 23.24
CA PRO A 63 -8.32 8.99 23.54
C PRO A 63 -7.20 9.25 22.52
N ASN A 64 -6.59 8.22 21.96
CA ASN A 64 -5.53 8.38 20.97
C ASN A 64 -6.08 8.84 19.60
N PHE A 65 -7.22 8.32 19.17
CA PHE A 65 -7.90 8.82 17.97
C PHE A 65 -8.43 10.25 18.17
N ASP A 66 -8.92 10.54 19.34
CA ASP A 66 -9.44 11.88 19.68
C ASP A 66 -8.31 12.91 19.67
N ALA A 67 -7.15 12.57 20.22
CA ALA A 67 -5.95 13.40 20.16
C ALA A 67 -5.48 13.62 18.72
N LEU A 68 -5.41 12.55 17.92
CA LEU A 68 -5.05 12.66 16.49
C LEU A 68 -6.05 13.54 15.73
N ALA A 69 -7.34 13.42 16.03
CA ALA A 69 -8.38 14.21 15.41
C ALA A 69 -8.35 15.69 15.84
N ALA A 70 -7.87 15.98 17.05
CA ALA A 70 -7.70 17.35 17.54
C ALA A 70 -6.54 18.07 16.84
N ASP A 71 -5.47 17.36 16.53
CA ASP A 71 -4.28 17.92 15.86
C ASP A 71 -4.35 17.82 14.33
N GLY A 72 -5.30 17.09 13.78
CA GLY A 72 -5.40 16.78 12.36
C GLY A 72 -6.70 17.26 11.71
N LEU A 73 -7.02 16.65 10.57
CA LEU A 73 -8.25 16.89 9.84
C LEU A 73 -9.28 15.79 10.14
N ARG A 74 -10.50 16.21 10.46
CA ARG A 74 -11.66 15.33 10.58
C ARG A 74 -12.58 15.50 9.38
N PHE A 75 -12.85 14.42 8.69
CA PHE A 75 -13.82 14.41 7.60
C PHE A 75 -15.17 13.92 8.11
N ASN A 76 -16.22 14.68 7.89
CA ASN A 76 -17.59 14.35 8.28
C ASN A 76 -18.46 13.88 7.10
N ASN A 77 -17.88 13.82 5.92
CA ASN A 77 -18.54 13.36 4.69
C ASN A 77 -17.58 12.47 3.90
N MET A 78 -17.03 11.44 4.55
CA MET A 78 -16.21 10.42 3.93
C MET A 78 -17.03 9.15 3.73
N HIS A 79 -16.95 8.59 2.53
CA HIS A 79 -17.64 7.37 2.17
C HIS A 79 -16.65 6.28 1.77
N THR A 80 -16.95 5.06 2.18
CA THR A 80 -16.30 3.84 1.71
C THR A 80 -17.31 2.98 0.95
N THR A 81 -16.90 1.83 0.46
CA THR A 81 -17.87 0.82 0.03
C THR A 81 -18.54 0.20 1.26
N ALA A 82 -19.62 -0.52 1.06
CA ALA A 82 -20.34 -1.18 2.15
C ALA A 82 -19.63 -2.44 2.70
N LEU A 83 -18.50 -2.85 2.11
CA LEU A 83 -17.83 -4.13 2.40
C LEU A 83 -16.32 -3.95 2.55
N CYS A 84 -15.68 -4.85 3.31
CA CYS A 84 -14.26 -4.81 3.65
C CYS A 84 -13.33 -4.96 2.43
N SER A 85 -13.44 -6.06 1.66
CA SER A 85 -12.55 -6.31 0.51
C SER A 85 -12.63 -5.21 -0.55
N PRO A 86 -13.81 -4.74 -0.97
CA PRO A 86 -13.94 -3.63 -1.90
C PRO A 86 -13.31 -2.33 -1.39
N SER A 87 -13.57 -1.96 -0.14
CA SER A 87 -12.97 -0.75 0.48
C SER A 87 -11.45 -0.86 0.57
N ARG A 88 -10.93 -2.01 1.00
CA ARG A 88 -9.48 -2.26 1.08
C ARG A 88 -8.83 -2.21 -0.29
N ALA A 89 -9.47 -2.78 -1.32
CA ALA A 89 -8.97 -2.68 -2.70
C ALA A 89 -8.85 -1.23 -3.17
N CYS A 90 -9.86 -0.39 -2.85
CA CYS A 90 -9.78 1.05 -3.14
C CYS A 90 -8.62 1.73 -2.39
N VAL A 91 -8.45 1.41 -1.11
CA VAL A 91 -7.41 2.03 -0.26
C VAL A 91 -6.01 1.69 -0.78
N VAL A 92 -5.73 0.44 -1.12
CA VAL A 92 -4.39 0.01 -1.53
C VAL A 92 -4.02 0.39 -2.97
N THR A 93 -5.01 0.66 -3.83
CA THR A 93 -4.77 0.96 -5.25
C THR A 93 -5.11 2.40 -5.65
N GLY A 94 -5.91 3.10 -4.84
CA GLY A 94 -6.49 4.38 -5.22
C GLY A 94 -7.53 4.31 -6.35
N ARG A 95 -7.99 3.10 -6.72
CA ARG A 95 -8.91 2.86 -7.84
C ARG A 95 -10.25 2.35 -7.35
N ASN A 96 -11.27 2.55 -8.19
CA ASN A 96 -12.61 2.04 -7.91
C ASN A 96 -12.60 0.51 -7.75
N HIS A 97 -13.39 0.00 -6.83
CA HIS A 97 -13.45 -1.43 -6.50
C HIS A 97 -13.87 -2.32 -7.68
N HIS A 98 -14.76 -1.85 -8.58
CA HIS A 98 -15.09 -2.59 -9.79
C HIS A 98 -13.88 -2.74 -10.73
N SER A 99 -13.05 -1.69 -10.85
CA SER A 99 -11.81 -1.76 -11.62
C SER A 99 -10.77 -2.71 -11.00
N ASN A 100 -10.90 -2.97 -9.71
CA ASN A 100 -10.08 -3.92 -8.97
C ASN A 100 -10.62 -5.36 -9.00
N GLY A 101 -11.71 -5.64 -9.72
CA GLY A 101 -12.36 -6.95 -9.67
C GLY A 101 -13.05 -7.25 -8.33
N MET A 102 -13.15 -6.25 -7.46
CA MET A 102 -13.63 -6.36 -6.07
C MET A 102 -14.96 -5.62 -5.88
N ALA A 103 -15.89 -5.75 -6.82
CA ALA A 103 -17.21 -5.15 -6.67
C ALA A 103 -18.03 -5.79 -5.55
N CYS A 104 -17.62 -6.96 -5.07
CA CYS A 104 -18.17 -7.71 -3.94
C CYS A 104 -17.03 -8.22 -3.06
N ILE A 105 -17.34 -8.78 -1.90
CA ILE A 105 -16.34 -9.51 -1.08
C ILE A 105 -15.88 -10.76 -1.83
N THR A 106 -14.65 -11.18 -1.57
CA THR A 106 -14.00 -12.27 -2.31
C THR A 106 -14.74 -13.59 -2.21
N GLU A 107 -15.43 -13.85 -1.11
CA GLU A 107 -16.22 -15.05 -0.88
C GLU A 107 -17.45 -15.17 -1.81
N PHE A 108 -17.90 -14.05 -2.35
CA PHE A 108 -19.01 -13.99 -3.30
C PHE A 108 -18.54 -13.63 -4.72
N ALA A 109 -17.27 -13.90 -5.03
CA ALA A 109 -16.74 -13.69 -6.36
C ALA A 109 -17.54 -14.50 -7.42
N THR A 110 -17.74 -13.88 -8.56
CA THR A 110 -18.49 -14.45 -9.69
C THR A 110 -17.70 -14.27 -11.00
N GLY A 111 -18.13 -14.94 -12.06
CA GLY A 111 -17.52 -14.81 -13.39
C GLY A 111 -17.86 -13.52 -14.15
N TYR A 112 -18.49 -12.54 -13.50
CA TYR A 112 -18.82 -11.27 -14.16
C TYR A 112 -17.67 -10.28 -14.09
N PRO A 113 -17.50 -9.41 -15.10
CA PRO A 113 -16.49 -8.34 -15.07
C PRO A 113 -16.63 -7.46 -13.82
N GLY A 114 -15.52 -7.24 -13.14
CA GLY A 114 -15.47 -6.46 -11.90
C GLY A 114 -15.86 -7.21 -10.64
N TYR A 115 -16.32 -8.48 -10.73
CA TYR A 115 -16.79 -9.28 -9.60
C TYR A 115 -15.98 -10.56 -9.37
N ASN A 116 -14.90 -10.76 -10.08
CA ASN A 116 -14.14 -12.00 -10.07
C ASN A 116 -13.21 -12.19 -8.85
N GLY A 117 -13.09 -11.19 -7.99
CA GLY A 117 -12.26 -11.25 -6.79
C GLY A 117 -10.75 -11.24 -7.07
N ILE A 118 -10.35 -10.92 -8.30
CA ILE A 118 -8.94 -10.90 -8.72
C ILE A 118 -8.56 -9.47 -9.13
N MET A 119 -7.64 -8.87 -8.37
CA MET A 119 -7.11 -7.55 -8.68
C MET A 119 -6.18 -7.64 -9.90
N PRO A 120 -6.43 -6.85 -10.97
CA PRO A 120 -5.50 -6.78 -12.09
C PRO A 120 -4.13 -6.27 -11.64
N PHE A 121 -3.08 -6.92 -12.10
CA PHE A 121 -1.70 -6.52 -11.76
C PHE A 121 -1.40 -5.09 -12.21
N GLU A 122 -1.96 -4.67 -13.32
CA GLU A 122 -1.78 -3.34 -13.92
C GLU A 122 -2.33 -2.20 -13.04
N ASN A 123 -3.18 -2.51 -12.09
CA ASN A 123 -3.70 -1.50 -11.17
C ASN A 123 -2.62 -0.97 -10.23
N GLY A 124 -1.62 -1.79 -9.94
CA GLY A 124 -0.54 -1.47 -9.02
C GLY A 124 -1.04 -1.25 -7.59
N MET A 125 -0.15 -1.33 -6.65
CA MET A 125 -0.44 -1.02 -5.25
C MET A 125 0.40 0.17 -4.78
N LEU A 126 -0.14 0.97 -3.88
CA LEU A 126 0.59 2.07 -3.28
C LEU A 126 1.90 1.60 -2.63
N SER A 127 1.89 0.41 -2.03
CA SER A 127 3.09 -0.21 -1.45
C SER A 127 4.20 -0.43 -2.49
N GLU A 128 3.86 -0.88 -3.70
CA GLU A 128 4.81 -1.06 -4.79
C GLU A 128 5.38 0.28 -5.27
N MET A 129 4.51 1.28 -5.44
CA MET A 129 4.93 2.63 -5.82
C MET A 129 5.88 3.24 -4.78
N LEU A 130 5.60 3.03 -3.48
CA LEU A 130 6.45 3.51 -2.40
C LEU A 130 7.81 2.80 -2.36
N LEU A 131 7.88 1.52 -2.71
CA LEU A 131 9.15 0.79 -2.85
C LEU A 131 10.06 1.41 -3.90
N GLU A 132 9.52 1.84 -5.04
CA GLU A 132 10.27 2.54 -6.09
C GLU A 132 10.85 3.88 -5.61
N HIS A 133 10.22 4.48 -4.60
CA HIS A 133 10.70 5.71 -3.97
C HIS A 133 11.58 5.48 -2.73
N GLY A 134 11.98 4.24 -2.49
CA GLY A 134 12.92 3.87 -1.43
C GLY A 134 12.32 3.72 -0.03
N TYR A 135 11.00 3.65 0.07
CA TYR A 135 10.33 3.26 1.30
C TYR A 135 10.42 1.75 1.53
N ASN A 136 10.40 1.34 2.78
CA ASN A 136 10.03 -0.02 3.13
C ASN A 136 8.52 -0.06 3.40
N THR A 137 7.85 -1.11 2.94
CA THR A 137 6.42 -1.28 3.13
C THR A 137 6.14 -2.52 3.95
N TYR A 138 5.19 -2.41 4.86
CA TYR A 138 4.79 -3.47 5.80
C TYR A 138 3.27 -3.51 5.89
N MET A 139 2.72 -4.72 6.13
CA MET A 139 1.30 -4.94 6.36
C MET A 139 1.10 -6.04 7.42
#